data_5960a8ce5eda440488c9683f6979bf1d
#
_entry.id   5960a8ce5eda440488c9683f6979bf1d
#
_cell.length_a   1.000
_cell.length_b   1.000
_cell.length_c   1.000
_cell.angle_alpha   90.00
_cell.angle_beta   90.00
_cell.angle_gamma   90.00
#
_symmetry.space_group_name_H-M   'P 1'
#
loop_
_entity.id
_entity.type
_entity.pdbx_description
1 polymer ?
#
loop_
_entity_poly.entity_id
_entity_poly.type
_entity_poly.pdbx_seq_one_letter_code
_entity_poly.pdbx_strand_id
1 'polypeptide(L)'
;VIPDPLSGKEEQVTKLPNGLSVLILKDTRFPLVSTRLYVHAGSSYETPDQAGISHVLEHMVFKGTDSRPKSAISQEVESAGGYLNAATSYDYTVYITDMPDRHWKLGMDVVRDMAFHPTLDPQELESEKNVIVAELQRGEDDPGSRMFKTLLADTLKGTPYDRPIIGYEKTIRALTTQNLRDYIAKYYQPQNMLLVVVGNVDPAEVLAEAEKMFAPYKNTAPLKEVMPYEADRLPLPGSKPALVVQPGPWNKVYLAAALPVPGSSSYQSATLDVLAYLLGGDRTSLFYKTYKYEHQLVDSISVSNVSFERIGAFVVTAELDADKVEPFWTSLT
;
A
#
# COMPACT_ATOMS: atom_id res chain seq x y z
N VAL A 1 -20.53 -14.61 -19.92
CA VAL A 1 -19.33 -13.78 -20.14
C VAL A 1 -19.75 -12.36 -19.77
N ILE A 2 -19.22 -11.84 -18.68
CA ILE A 2 -19.39 -10.42 -18.32
C ILE A 2 -18.47 -9.66 -19.28
N PRO A 3 -18.97 -8.73 -20.10
CA PRO A 3 -18.11 -7.94 -20.96
C PRO A 3 -17.12 -7.17 -20.09
N ASP A 4 -15.84 -7.19 -20.46
CA ASP A 4 -14.84 -6.34 -19.83
C ASP A 4 -15.28 -4.87 -20.01
N PRO A 5 -15.57 -4.13 -18.92
CA PRO A 5 -16.02 -2.75 -19.01
C PRO A 5 -14.96 -1.81 -19.59
N LEU A 6 -13.72 -2.29 -19.72
CA LEU A 6 -12.59 -1.56 -20.30
C LEU A 6 -12.32 -1.99 -21.75
N SER A 7 -12.99 -3.04 -22.27
CA SER A 7 -12.79 -3.48 -23.64
C SER A 7 -13.21 -2.36 -24.62
N GLY A 8 -12.28 -1.93 -25.44
CA GLY A 8 -12.48 -0.82 -26.41
C GLY A 8 -12.14 0.59 -25.87
N LYS A 9 -11.62 0.72 -24.64
CA LYS A 9 -11.03 1.96 -24.17
C LYS A 9 -9.58 2.06 -24.60
N GLU A 10 -9.19 3.22 -25.11
CA GLU A 10 -7.82 3.48 -25.49
C GLU A 10 -6.97 3.75 -24.24
N GLU A 11 -6.09 2.80 -23.90
CA GLU A 11 -5.02 3.01 -22.92
C GLU A 11 -3.81 3.62 -23.62
N GLN A 12 -3.35 4.74 -23.13
CA GLN A 12 -2.12 5.34 -23.60
C GLN A 12 -1.07 5.31 -22.49
N VAL A 13 -0.01 4.53 -22.69
CA VAL A 13 1.18 4.54 -21.84
C VAL A 13 2.31 5.23 -22.57
N THR A 14 2.83 6.29 -21.96
CA THR A 14 3.93 7.09 -22.54
C THR A 14 5.01 7.31 -21.48
N LYS A 15 6.26 7.23 -21.88
CA LYS A 15 7.40 7.58 -21.03
C LYS A 15 7.93 8.95 -21.44
N LEU A 16 7.92 9.90 -20.50
CA LEU A 16 8.45 11.24 -20.72
C LEU A 16 9.98 11.24 -20.84
N PRO A 17 10.59 12.29 -21.42
CA PRO A 17 12.05 12.37 -21.59
C PRO A 17 12.85 12.25 -20.28
N ASN A 18 12.27 12.66 -19.15
CA ASN A 18 12.89 12.52 -17.83
C ASN A 18 12.65 11.15 -17.19
N GLY A 19 11.97 10.24 -17.87
CA GLY A 19 11.73 8.88 -17.41
C GLY A 19 10.42 8.66 -16.66
N LEU A 20 9.62 9.69 -16.36
CA LEU A 20 8.29 9.53 -15.77
C LEU A 20 7.40 8.71 -16.71
N SER A 21 6.79 7.66 -16.20
CA SER A 21 5.76 6.91 -16.92
C SER A 21 4.40 7.57 -16.72
N VAL A 22 3.64 7.76 -17.78
CA VAL A 22 2.30 8.34 -17.76
C VAL A 22 1.33 7.35 -18.39
N LEU A 23 0.33 6.93 -17.61
CA LEU A 23 -0.77 6.08 -18.08
C LEU A 23 -2.05 6.90 -18.11
N ILE A 24 -2.70 6.95 -19.26
CA ILE A 24 -3.93 7.71 -19.48
C ILE A 24 -5.01 6.76 -19.96
N LEU A 25 -6.15 6.77 -19.27
CA LEU A 25 -7.35 6.04 -19.67
C LEU A 25 -8.53 7.00 -19.77
N LYS A 26 -8.97 7.27 -21.01
CA LYS A 26 -10.14 8.11 -21.25
C LYS A 26 -11.43 7.37 -20.87
N ASP A 27 -12.22 7.97 -19.98
CA ASP A 27 -13.54 7.48 -19.60
C ASP A 27 -14.53 8.63 -19.43
N THR A 28 -15.40 8.81 -20.40
CA THR A 28 -16.35 9.94 -20.46
C THR A 28 -17.70 9.67 -19.80
N ARG A 29 -17.87 8.53 -19.12
CA ARG A 29 -19.15 8.14 -18.50
C ARG A 29 -19.56 9.06 -17.37
N PHE A 30 -18.58 9.66 -16.67
CA PHE A 30 -18.82 10.61 -15.59
C PHE A 30 -17.92 11.85 -15.76
N PRO A 31 -18.36 13.05 -15.33
CA PRO A 31 -17.58 14.28 -15.40
C PRO A 31 -16.52 14.33 -14.27
N LEU A 32 -15.74 13.28 -14.13
CA LEU A 32 -14.73 13.09 -13.09
C LEU A 32 -13.39 12.66 -13.69
N VAL A 33 -12.33 13.04 -13.00
CA VAL A 33 -10.95 12.63 -13.30
C VAL A 33 -10.25 12.20 -12.03
N SER A 34 -9.75 10.98 -12.05
CA SER A 34 -8.93 10.39 -11.02
C SER A 34 -7.46 10.54 -11.41
N THR A 35 -6.68 11.19 -10.57
CA THR A 35 -5.21 11.31 -10.73
C THR A 35 -4.51 10.58 -9.61
N ARG A 36 -3.55 9.73 -9.96
CA ARG A 36 -2.69 9.00 -9.02
C ARG A 36 -1.24 9.21 -9.41
N LEU A 37 -0.44 9.71 -8.49
CA LEU A 37 1.01 9.77 -8.65
C LEU A 37 1.65 8.72 -7.73
N TYR A 38 2.10 7.62 -8.32
CA TYR A 38 2.80 6.55 -7.63
C TYR A 38 4.29 6.85 -7.58
N VAL A 39 4.88 6.63 -6.43
CA VAL A 39 6.33 6.55 -6.22
C VAL A 39 6.67 5.10 -5.90
N HIS A 40 7.57 4.48 -6.65
CA HIS A 40 8.00 3.10 -6.42
C HIS A 40 8.98 3.05 -5.24
N ALA A 41 8.49 3.40 -4.08
CA ALA A 41 9.15 3.35 -2.78
C ALA A 41 8.11 3.39 -1.67
N GLY A 42 8.20 2.43 -0.78
CA GLY A 42 7.38 2.28 0.42
C GLY A 42 8.22 1.66 1.53
N SER A 43 7.60 1.04 2.51
CA SER A 43 8.32 0.56 3.70
C SER A 43 9.35 -0.54 3.41
N SER A 44 9.23 -1.29 2.30
CA SER A 44 10.23 -2.30 1.92
C SER A 44 11.54 -1.70 1.40
N TYR A 45 11.55 -0.40 1.09
CA TYR A 45 12.73 0.34 0.62
C TYR A 45 13.49 1.05 1.75
N GLU A 46 12.96 0.98 2.96
CA GLU A 46 13.53 1.61 4.15
C GLU A 46 14.69 0.79 4.74
N THR A 47 15.61 1.47 5.40
CA THR A 47 16.60 0.80 6.25
C THR A 47 15.98 0.48 7.61
N PRO A 48 16.47 -0.55 8.34
CA PRO A 48 15.88 -0.94 9.62
C PRO A 48 15.86 0.18 10.67
N ASP A 49 16.83 1.09 10.64
CA ASP A 49 16.93 2.24 11.53
C ASP A 49 16.00 3.41 11.17
N GLN A 50 15.46 3.39 9.94
CA GLN A 50 14.51 4.39 9.42
C GLN A 50 13.12 3.80 9.18
N ALA A 51 12.80 2.64 9.77
CA ALA A 51 11.50 2.01 9.60
C ALA A 51 10.36 2.96 9.99
N GLY A 52 9.41 3.16 9.04
CA GLY A 52 8.29 4.09 9.14
C GLY A 52 8.51 5.43 8.43
N ILE A 53 9.68 5.68 7.82
CA ILE A 53 9.97 6.98 7.17
C ILE A 53 9.02 7.29 6.01
N SER A 54 8.59 6.27 5.24
CA SER A 54 7.63 6.44 4.14
C SER A 54 6.28 6.92 4.65
N HIS A 55 5.78 6.34 5.75
CA HIS A 55 4.53 6.71 6.37
C HIS A 55 4.61 8.09 7.06
N VAL A 56 5.72 8.40 7.73
CA VAL A 56 5.95 9.74 8.28
C VAL A 56 5.98 10.78 7.16
N LEU A 57 6.59 10.49 6.02
CA LEU A 57 6.60 11.38 4.87
C LEU A 57 5.18 11.59 4.31
N GLU A 58 4.37 10.55 4.24
CA GLU A 58 2.95 10.63 3.84
C GLU A 58 2.19 11.65 4.72
N HIS A 59 2.36 11.64 6.03
CA HIS A 59 1.77 12.64 6.92
C HIS A 59 2.30 14.05 6.65
N MET A 60 3.61 14.16 6.44
CA MET A 60 4.28 15.46 6.30
C MET A 60 3.96 16.18 5.00
N VAL A 61 3.59 15.50 3.92
CA VAL A 61 3.23 16.14 2.64
C VAL A 61 1.93 16.95 2.72
N PHE A 62 1.09 16.72 3.74
CA PHE A 62 -0.11 17.51 4.02
C PHE A 62 0.16 18.75 4.89
N LYS A 63 1.39 18.92 5.37
CA LYS A 63 1.77 20.00 6.31
C LYS A 63 2.33 21.27 5.63
N GLY A 64 2.20 21.35 4.33
CA GLY A 64 2.60 22.50 3.51
C GLY A 64 3.60 22.12 2.43
N THR A 65 3.57 22.90 1.37
CA THR A 65 4.54 22.86 0.28
C THR A 65 5.16 24.25 0.11
N ASP A 66 6.16 24.37 -0.75
CA ASP A 66 6.79 25.67 -1.05
C ASP A 66 5.78 26.69 -1.61
N SER A 67 4.71 26.22 -2.28
CA SER A 67 3.71 27.07 -2.93
C SER A 67 2.38 27.14 -2.18
N ARG A 68 2.10 26.17 -1.27
CA ARG A 68 0.84 26.04 -0.54
C ARG A 68 1.06 25.91 0.95
N PRO A 69 0.55 26.84 1.77
CA PRO A 69 0.55 26.65 3.21
C PRO A 69 -0.32 25.42 3.59
N LYS A 70 -0.06 24.85 4.75
CA LYS A 70 -0.72 23.64 5.28
C LYS A 70 -2.25 23.58 5.05
N SER A 71 -2.95 24.69 5.33
CA SER A 71 -4.41 24.76 5.17
C SER A 71 -4.87 24.81 3.71
N ALA A 72 -4.02 25.27 2.79
CA ALA A 72 -4.41 25.47 1.39
C ALA A 72 -4.45 24.17 0.60
N ILE A 73 -3.64 23.16 0.94
CA ILE A 73 -3.54 21.91 0.19
C ILE A 73 -4.91 21.22 0.05
N SER A 74 -5.54 20.89 1.18
CA SER A 74 -6.86 20.27 1.17
C SER A 74 -7.95 21.25 0.75
N GLN A 75 -7.87 22.52 1.21
CA GLN A 75 -8.87 23.53 0.94
C GLN A 75 -9.05 23.83 -0.56
N GLU A 76 -7.97 23.90 -1.33
CA GLU A 76 -8.03 24.12 -2.79
C GLU A 76 -8.78 22.98 -3.50
N VAL A 77 -8.48 21.74 -3.14
CA VAL A 77 -9.11 20.55 -3.71
C VAL A 77 -10.58 20.45 -3.31
N GLU A 78 -10.88 20.59 -2.02
CA GLU A 78 -12.26 20.48 -1.49
C GLU A 78 -13.15 21.61 -2.02
N SER A 79 -12.64 22.85 -2.10
CA SER A 79 -13.38 24.00 -2.64
C SER A 79 -13.68 23.82 -4.14
N ALA A 80 -12.87 23.06 -4.87
CA ALA A 80 -13.12 22.69 -6.27
C ALA A 80 -14.05 21.47 -6.41
N GLY A 81 -14.55 20.89 -5.29
CA GLY A 81 -15.42 19.73 -5.27
C GLY A 81 -14.66 18.41 -5.44
N GLY A 82 -13.37 18.40 -5.15
CA GLY A 82 -12.51 17.23 -5.26
C GLY A 82 -12.27 16.50 -3.94
N TYR A 83 -11.55 15.40 -4.04
CA TYR A 83 -11.06 14.58 -2.94
C TYR A 83 -9.54 14.47 -3.03
N LEU A 84 -8.86 14.52 -1.89
CA LEU A 84 -7.41 14.41 -1.75
C LEU A 84 -7.07 13.36 -0.71
N ASN A 85 -6.10 12.49 -1.02
CA ASN A 85 -5.55 11.53 -0.07
C ASN A 85 -4.13 11.12 -0.47
N ALA A 86 -3.45 10.39 0.41
CA ALA A 86 -2.24 9.65 0.13
C ALA A 86 -2.27 8.30 0.86
N ALA A 87 -1.47 7.35 0.42
CA ALA A 87 -1.34 6.05 1.07
C ALA A 87 0.06 5.48 0.87
N THR A 88 0.59 4.86 1.91
CA THR A 88 1.86 4.14 1.91
C THR A 88 1.61 2.64 1.96
N SER A 89 2.22 1.91 1.04
CA SER A 89 2.28 0.46 1.02
C SER A 89 3.71 -0.02 1.28
N TYR A 90 3.94 -1.31 1.19
CA TYR A 90 5.30 -1.86 1.25
C TYR A 90 6.15 -1.42 0.07
N ASP A 91 5.61 -1.48 -1.15
CA ASP A 91 6.39 -1.28 -2.39
C ASP A 91 6.20 0.09 -3.02
N TYR A 92 5.20 0.85 -2.60
CA TYR A 92 4.92 2.17 -3.17
C TYR A 92 4.28 3.13 -2.18
N THR A 93 4.38 4.41 -2.49
CA THR A 93 3.55 5.48 -1.93
C THR A 93 2.74 6.09 -3.07
N VAL A 94 1.47 6.45 -2.82
CA VAL A 94 0.59 7.03 -3.83
C VAL A 94 -0.06 8.29 -3.32
N TYR A 95 -0.07 9.33 -4.14
CA TYR A 95 -0.79 10.59 -3.96
C TYR A 95 -2.02 10.58 -4.85
N ILE A 96 -3.15 10.96 -4.31
CA ILE A 96 -4.46 10.68 -4.86
C ILE A 96 -5.28 11.95 -4.94
N THR A 97 -5.79 12.30 -6.12
CA THR A 97 -6.88 13.27 -6.25
C THR A 97 -7.97 12.72 -7.14
N ASP A 98 -9.23 12.97 -6.75
CA ASP A 98 -10.41 12.77 -7.59
C ASP A 98 -11.09 14.13 -7.76
N MET A 99 -11.17 14.62 -8.99
CA MET A 99 -11.61 15.97 -9.30
C MET A 99 -12.78 15.97 -10.27
N PRO A 100 -13.68 16.97 -10.20
CA PRO A 100 -14.50 17.31 -11.37
C PRO A 100 -13.61 17.53 -12.59
N ASP A 101 -14.04 17.08 -13.76
CA ASP A 101 -13.25 17.12 -15.00
C ASP A 101 -12.72 18.52 -15.36
N ARG A 102 -13.48 19.57 -15.09
CA ARG A 102 -13.08 20.97 -15.31
C ARG A 102 -11.89 21.41 -14.43
N HIS A 103 -11.55 20.66 -13.37
CA HIS A 103 -10.49 20.97 -12.41
C HIS A 103 -9.37 19.93 -12.36
N TRP A 104 -9.27 19.02 -13.33
CA TRP A 104 -8.30 17.94 -13.32
C TRP A 104 -6.83 18.42 -13.25
N LYS A 105 -6.53 19.59 -13.87
CA LYS A 105 -5.19 20.20 -13.83
C LYS A 105 -4.77 20.58 -12.41
N LEU A 106 -5.71 21.08 -11.61
CA LEU A 106 -5.47 21.36 -10.20
C LEU A 106 -5.11 20.09 -9.43
N GLY A 107 -5.84 18.99 -9.64
CA GLY A 107 -5.53 17.71 -9.00
C GLY A 107 -4.13 17.19 -9.34
N MET A 108 -3.74 17.28 -10.60
CA MET A 108 -2.39 16.90 -11.05
C MET A 108 -1.31 17.80 -10.44
N ASP A 109 -1.55 19.11 -10.36
CA ASP A 109 -0.62 20.06 -9.79
C ASP A 109 -0.43 19.86 -8.27
N VAL A 110 -1.52 19.58 -7.55
CA VAL A 110 -1.46 19.32 -6.10
C VAL A 110 -0.65 18.07 -5.78
N VAL A 111 -0.89 16.93 -6.46
CA VAL A 111 -0.12 15.70 -6.19
C VAL A 111 1.35 15.84 -6.57
N ARG A 112 1.66 16.61 -7.63
CA ARG A 112 3.03 16.95 -8.00
C ARG A 112 3.70 17.80 -6.91
N ASP A 113 3.02 18.85 -6.45
CA ASP A 113 3.55 19.77 -5.45
C ASP A 113 3.83 19.09 -4.11
N MET A 114 2.88 18.25 -3.66
CA MET A 114 3.06 17.42 -2.45
C MET A 114 4.25 16.47 -2.56
N ALA A 115 4.44 15.83 -3.72
CA ALA A 115 5.51 14.86 -3.90
C ALA A 115 6.91 15.49 -4.00
N PHE A 116 7.03 16.65 -4.66
CA PHE A 116 8.33 17.24 -4.97
C PHE A 116 8.73 18.43 -4.09
N HIS A 117 7.77 19.13 -3.46
CA HIS A 117 8.01 20.38 -2.76
C HIS A 117 7.44 20.43 -1.33
N PRO A 118 7.41 19.32 -0.56
CA PRO A 118 6.93 19.41 0.82
C PRO A 118 7.88 20.28 1.65
N THR A 119 7.34 21.18 2.46
CA THR A 119 8.11 22.10 3.31
C THR A 119 8.94 21.35 4.35
N LEU A 120 8.41 20.24 4.89
CA LEU A 120 9.04 19.42 5.94
C LEU A 120 9.46 20.24 7.15
N ASP A 121 8.54 21.03 7.70
CA ASP A 121 8.79 21.87 8.87
C ASP A 121 9.14 21.00 10.10
N PRO A 122 10.23 21.31 10.85
CA PRO A 122 10.65 20.51 12.00
C PRO A 122 9.62 20.49 13.15
N GLN A 123 8.86 21.56 13.36
CA GLN A 123 7.86 21.61 14.43
C GLN A 123 6.63 20.76 14.05
N GLU A 124 6.21 20.81 12.78
CA GLU A 124 5.16 19.94 12.27
C GLU A 124 5.59 18.46 12.37
N LEU A 125 6.85 18.13 12.05
CA LEU A 125 7.35 16.77 12.20
C LEU A 125 7.25 16.27 13.64
N GLU A 126 7.67 17.07 14.64
CA GLU A 126 7.56 16.65 16.04
C GLU A 126 6.10 16.47 16.48
N SER A 127 5.18 17.30 15.98
CA SER A 127 3.75 17.13 16.21
C SER A 127 3.23 15.84 15.58
N GLU A 128 3.56 15.57 14.31
CA GLU A 128 3.08 14.39 13.59
C GLU A 128 3.64 13.07 14.14
N LYS A 129 4.87 13.05 14.65
CA LYS A 129 5.39 11.87 15.37
C LYS A 129 4.47 11.42 16.50
N ASN A 130 3.87 12.36 17.24
CA ASN A 130 2.93 12.00 18.31
C ASN A 130 1.61 11.44 17.74
N VAL A 131 1.12 11.97 16.63
CA VAL A 131 -0.07 11.46 15.93
C VAL A 131 0.18 10.03 15.44
N ILE A 132 1.32 9.78 14.80
CA ILE A 132 1.70 8.47 14.26
C ILE A 132 1.93 7.46 15.39
N VAL A 133 2.54 7.87 16.51
CA VAL A 133 2.68 6.98 17.68
C VAL A 133 1.32 6.62 18.28
N ALA A 134 0.38 7.56 18.33
CA ALA A 134 -1.00 7.27 18.78
C ALA A 134 -1.74 6.33 17.81
N GLU A 135 -1.49 6.44 16.51
CA GLU A 135 -2.00 5.51 15.50
C GLU A 135 -1.40 4.11 15.66
N LEU A 136 -0.09 4.00 15.90
CA LEU A 136 0.58 2.74 16.19
C LEU A 136 -0.03 2.06 17.41
N GLN A 137 -0.29 2.80 18.49
CA GLN A 137 -0.91 2.27 19.71
C GLN A 137 -2.34 1.76 19.44
N ARG A 138 -3.14 2.48 18.66
CA ARG A 138 -4.47 2.01 18.24
C ARG A 138 -4.41 0.71 17.46
N GLY A 139 -3.40 0.55 16.60
CA GLY A 139 -3.16 -0.70 15.86
C GLY A 139 -2.78 -1.88 16.79
N GLU A 140 -2.08 -1.62 17.90
CA GLU A 140 -1.77 -2.65 18.92
C GLU A 140 -3.00 -3.08 19.74
N ASP A 141 -3.98 -2.20 19.89
CA ASP A 141 -5.24 -2.50 20.60
C ASP A 141 -6.23 -3.30 19.73
N ASP A 142 -6.08 -3.27 18.40
CA ASP A 142 -6.89 -4.07 17.49
C ASP A 142 -6.33 -5.48 17.31
N PRO A 143 -7.09 -6.53 17.66
CA PRO A 143 -6.58 -7.91 17.63
C PRO A 143 -6.21 -8.39 16.23
N GLY A 144 -6.97 -7.98 15.21
CA GLY A 144 -6.72 -8.36 13.83
C GLY A 144 -5.43 -7.74 13.30
N SER A 145 -5.24 -6.44 13.51
CA SER A 145 -4.04 -5.71 13.11
C SER A 145 -2.79 -6.25 13.80
N ARG A 146 -2.89 -6.49 15.12
CA ARG A 146 -1.78 -7.05 15.91
C ARG A 146 -1.41 -8.46 15.45
N MET A 147 -2.40 -9.33 15.24
CA MET A 147 -2.20 -10.68 14.71
C MET A 147 -1.53 -10.64 13.34
N PHE A 148 -2.06 -9.83 12.40
CA PHE A 148 -1.55 -9.74 11.04
C PHE A 148 -0.12 -9.19 10.98
N LYS A 149 0.19 -8.16 11.77
CA LYS A 149 1.54 -7.63 11.92
C LYS A 149 2.54 -8.70 12.36
N THR A 150 2.19 -9.45 13.40
CA THR A 150 3.04 -10.55 13.92
C THR A 150 3.19 -11.65 12.90
N LEU A 151 2.10 -12.03 12.22
CA LEU A 151 2.10 -13.06 11.18
C LEU A 151 3.10 -12.72 10.06
N LEU A 152 3.05 -11.49 9.54
CA LEU A 152 3.96 -11.07 8.49
C LEU A 152 5.41 -11.00 8.98
N ALA A 153 5.64 -10.47 10.19
CA ALA A 153 6.97 -10.38 10.79
C ALA A 153 7.64 -11.76 10.93
N ASP A 154 6.88 -12.79 11.29
CA ASP A 154 7.41 -14.15 11.44
C ASP A 154 7.50 -14.88 10.10
N THR A 155 6.47 -14.77 9.24
CA THR A 155 6.40 -15.47 7.96
C THR A 155 7.46 -14.95 6.97
N LEU A 156 7.69 -13.63 6.95
CA LEU A 156 8.58 -12.96 6.02
C LEU A 156 9.90 -12.50 6.68
N LYS A 157 10.24 -13.12 7.81
CA LYS A 157 11.42 -12.78 8.60
C LYS A 157 12.70 -12.74 7.78
N GLY A 158 13.48 -11.67 7.98
CA GLY A 158 14.73 -11.43 7.27
C GLY A 158 14.53 -10.82 5.88
N THR A 159 13.32 -10.45 5.52
CA THR A 159 13.01 -9.62 4.34
C THR A 159 12.60 -8.22 4.79
N PRO A 160 12.61 -7.21 3.91
CA PRO A 160 12.07 -5.89 4.26
C PRO A 160 10.58 -5.87 4.62
N TYR A 161 9.84 -6.91 4.28
CA TYR A 161 8.40 -7.04 4.56
C TYR A 161 8.09 -7.56 5.97
N ASP A 162 9.10 -7.90 6.76
CA ASP A 162 8.93 -8.29 8.16
C ASP A 162 8.71 -7.08 9.09
N ARG A 163 8.88 -5.86 8.60
CA ARG A 163 8.67 -4.62 9.34
C ARG A 163 7.30 -4.00 9.00
N PRO A 164 6.56 -3.47 10.00
CA PRO A 164 5.29 -2.81 9.73
C PRO A 164 5.50 -1.50 8.96
N ILE A 165 4.55 -1.16 8.09
CA ILE A 165 4.58 0.07 7.29
C ILE A 165 4.69 1.32 8.18
N ILE A 166 3.96 1.34 9.30
CA ILE A 166 4.00 2.46 10.25
C ILE A 166 5.35 2.59 10.99
N GLY A 167 6.20 1.55 10.93
CA GLY A 167 7.46 1.52 11.66
C GLY A 167 7.31 1.18 13.15
N TYR A 168 8.26 1.66 13.94
CA TYR A 168 8.30 1.44 15.39
C TYR A 168 8.42 2.80 16.10
N GLU A 169 7.87 2.93 17.31
CA GLU A 169 7.95 4.19 18.07
C GLU A 169 9.39 4.72 18.16
N LYS A 170 10.35 3.82 18.43
CA LYS A 170 11.78 4.18 18.53
C LYS A 170 12.31 4.80 17.23
N THR A 171 12.01 4.20 16.08
CA THR A 171 12.47 4.69 14.77
C THR A 171 11.75 5.97 14.39
N ILE A 172 10.42 6.04 14.57
CA ILE A 172 9.61 7.25 14.29
C ILE A 172 10.15 8.45 15.07
N ARG A 173 10.40 8.30 16.38
CA ARG A 173 10.92 9.40 17.22
C ARG A 173 12.33 9.85 16.84
N ALA A 174 13.14 8.96 16.26
CA ALA A 174 14.51 9.27 15.83
C ALA A 174 14.59 9.99 14.48
N LEU A 175 13.51 9.93 13.64
CA LEU A 175 13.51 10.56 12.32
C LEU A 175 13.69 12.09 12.42
N THR A 176 14.41 12.65 11.46
CA THR A 176 14.63 14.08 11.30
C THR A 176 14.13 14.54 9.95
N THR A 177 13.93 15.84 9.78
CA THR A 177 13.58 16.40 8.46
C THR A 177 14.68 16.15 7.42
N GLN A 178 15.94 16.03 7.85
CA GLN A 178 17.03 15.65 6.94
C GLN A 178 16.86 14.23 6.43
N ASN A 179 16.48 13.27 7.28
CA ASN A 179 16.18 11.90 6.82
C ASN A 179 15.08 11.89 5.77
N LEU A 180 14.01 12.66 5.95
CA LEU A 180 12.91 12.78 4.98
C LEU A 180 13.41 13.40 3.66
N ARG A 181 14.23 14.45 3.71
CA ARG A 181 14.83 15.07 2.51
C ARG A 181 15.73 14.08 1.76
N ASP A 182 16.55 13.33 2.47
CA ASP A 182 17.43 12.31 1.89
C ASP A 182 16.62 11.17 1.24
N TYR A 183 15.51 10.78 1.87
CA TYR A 183 14.60 9.79 1.33
C TYR A 183 13.92 10.28 0.04
N ILE A 184 13.42 11.52 0.02
CA ILE A 184 12.87 12.15 -1.19
C ILE A 184 13.93 12.22 -2.29
N ALA A 185 15.13 12.73 -1.99
CA ALA A 185 16.21 12.85 -2.97
C ALA A 185 16.59 11.50 -3.60
N LYS A 186 16.47 10.43 -2.84
CA LYS A 186 16.80 9.07 -3.30
C LYS A 186 15.70 8.43 -4.16
N TYR A 187 14.44 8.57 -3.78
CA TYR A 187 13.35 7.78 -4.36
C TYR A 187 12.36 8.59 -5.20
N TYR A 188 12.17 9.89 -4.91
CA TYR A 188 11.20 10.74 -5.60
C TYR A 188 11.80 11.33 -6.87
N GLN A 189 12.07 10.45 -7.81
CA GLN A 189 12.68 10.77 -9.10
C GLN A 189 11.73 10.36 -10.22
N PRO A 190 11.60 11.15 -11.31
CA PRO A 190 10.67 10.85 -12.40
C PRO A 190 10.75 9.42 -12.92
N GLN A 191 11.95 8.86 -13.09
CA GLN A 191 12.14 7.48 -13.54
C GLN A 191 11.60 6.41 -12.58
N ASN A 192 11.34 6.77 -11.31
CA ASN A 192 10.80 5.92 -10.25
C ASN A 192 9.31 6.18 -10.01
N MET A 193 8.65 6.89 -10.90
CA MET A 193 7.28 7.34 -10.69
C MET A 193 6.37 6.97 -11.86
N LEU A 194 5.09 6.78 -11.55
CA LEU A 194 4.02 6.56 -12.50
C LEU A 194 2.88 7.53 -12.22
N LEU A 195 2.56 8.37 -13.20
CA LEU A 195 1.37 9.20 -13.19
C LEU A 195 0.24 8.46 -13.91
N VAL A 196 -0.86 8.24 -13.22
CA VAL A 196 -2.08 7.62 -13.78
C VAL A 196 -3.18 8.67 -13.79
N VAL A 197 -3.80 8.88 -14.97
CA VAL A 197 -4.94 9.79 -15.13
C VAL A 197 -6.08 9.04 -15.81
N VAL A 198 -7.20 8.93 -15.11
CA VAL A 198 -8.38 8.19 -15.59
C VAL A 198 -9.61 9.10 -15.50
N GLY A 199 -10.37 9.21 -16.58
CA GLY A 199 -11.63 9.94 -16.54
C GLY A 199 -11.97 10.72 -17.80
N ASN A 200 -12.83 11.74 -17.66
CA ASN A 200 -13.27 12.58 -18.77
C ASN A 200 -12.21 13.63 -19.15
N VAL A 201 -11.20 13.17 -19.87
CA VAL A 201 -10.07 14.00 -20.34
C VAL A 201 -9.74 13.74 -21.80
N ASP A 202 -9.07 14.69 -22.42
CA ASP A 202 -8.38 14.48 -23.68
C ASP A 202 -6.95 13.97 -23.42
N PRO A 203 -6.57 12.78 -23.89
CA PRO A 203 -5.26 12.20 -23.61
C PRO A 203 -4.08 13.07 -24.08
N ALA A 204 -4.22 13.76 -25.22
CA ALA A 204 -3.17 14.63 -25.74
C ALA A 204 -2.97 15.86 -24.85
N GLU A 205 -4.07 16.42 -24.31
CA GLU A 205 -4.02 17.55 -23.38
C GLU A 205 -3.39 17.14 -22.04
N VAL A 206 -3.73 15.94 -21.52
CA VAL A 206 -3.12 15.40 -20.30
C VAL A 206 -1.63 15.20 -20.49
N LEU A 207 -1.21 14.61 -21.60
CA LEU A 207 0.20 14.35 -21.87
C LEU A 207 1.00 15.67 -21.95
N ALA A 208 0.47 16.66 -22.69
CA ALA A 208 1.11 17.97 -22.80
C ALA A 208 1.24 18.69 -21.46
N GLU A 209 0.21 18.62 -20.61
CA GLU A 209 0.27 19.22 -19.28
C GLU A 209 1.23 18.46 -18.34
N ALA A 210 1.25 17.11 -18.40
CA ALA A 210 2.21 16.30 -17.69
C ALA A 210 3.65 16.61 -18.09
N GLU A 211 3.94 16.70 -19.39
CA GLU A 211 5.26 17.13 -19.88
C GLU A 211 5.66 18.48 -19.33
N LYS A 212 4.78 19.47 -19.40
CA LYS A 212 5.02 20.82 -18.90
C LYS A 212 5.29 20.83 -17.38
N MET A 213 4.47 20.13 -16.60
CA MET A 213 4.55 20.13 -15.12
C MET A 213 5.75 19.34 -14.60
N PHE A 214 6.12 18.24 -15.25
CA PHE A 214 7.15 17.33 -14.76
C PHE A 214 8.52 17.47 -15.45
N ALA A 215 8.63 18.19 -16.57
CA ALA A 215 9.90 18.43 -17.26
C ALA A 215 11.02 19.05 -16.41
N PRO A 216 10.75 19.91 -15.41
CA PRO A 216 11.80 20.47 -14.58
C PRO A 216 12.53 19.46 -13.69
N TYR A 217 11.86 18.34 -13.35
CA TYR A 217 12.43 17.33 -12.45
C TYR A 217 13.37 16.39 -13.18
N LYS A 218 14.54 16.16 -12.55
CA LYS A 218 15.61 15.34 -13.12
C LYS A 218 15.93 14.17 -12.18
N ASN A 219 16.43 13.09 -12.78
CA ASN A 219 16.94 11.97 -12.02
C ASN A 219 18.33 12.32 -11.47
N THR A 220 18.57 12.04 -10.19
CA THR A 220 19.83 12.35 -9.49
C THR A 220 20.74 11.14 -9.39
N ALA A 221 20.19 9.94 -9.48
CA ALA A 221 20.92 8.68 -9.43
C ALA A 221 20.20 7.58 -10.24
N PRO A 222 20.93 6.57 -10.72
CA PRO A 222 20.30 5.39 -11.31
C PRO A 222 19.51 4.63 -10.23
N LEU A 223 18.36 4.09 -10.62
CA LEU A 223 17.60 3.20 -9.76
C LEU A 223 18.34 1.87 -9.62
N LYS A 224 18.32 1.32 -8.40
CA LYS A 224 18.73 -0.06 -8.19
C LYS A 224 17.62 -0.98 -8.65
N GLU A 225 17.98 -1.96 -9.48
CA GLU A 225 17.08 -3.07 -9.79
C GLU A 225 16.74 -3.83 -8.50
N VAL A 226 15.46 -4.09 -8.31
CA VAL A 226 14.96 -4.82 -7.15
C VAL A 226 14.64 -6.23 -7.60
N MET A 227 15.43 -7.21 -7.10
CA MET A 227 15.25 -8.60 -7.48
C MET A 227 14.23 -9.30 -6.58
N PRO A 228 13.41 -10.21 -7.13
CA PRO A 228 12.57 -11.09 -6.34
C PRO A 228 13.41 -11.90 -5.33
N TYR A 229 12.79 -12.28 -4.22
CA TYR A 229 13.43 -13.27 -3.32
C TYR A 229 13.42 -14.64 -3.97
N GLU A 230 14.53 -15.34 -3.84
CA GLU A 230 14.69 -16.68 -4.42
C GLU A 230 13.83 -17.72 -3.68
N ALA A 231 13.48 -18.79 -4.39
CA ALA A 231 12.62 -19.83 -3.88
C ALA A 231 13.21 -20.60 -2.68
N ASP A 232 14.53 -20.55 -2.46
CA ASP A 232 15.20 -21.16 -1.31
C ASP A 232 14.86 -20.48 0.03
N ARG A 233 14.28 -19.29 -0.01
CA ARG A 233 13.72 -18.60 1.18
C ARG A 233 12.31 -19.06 1.54
N LEU A 234 11.67 -19.82 0.68
CA LEU A 234 10.38 -20.44 0.97
C LEU A 234 10.59 -21.65 1.89
N PRO A 235 9.70 -21.91 2.85
CA PRO A 235 9.83 -23.05 3.74
C PRO A 235 9.86 -24.34 2.91
N LEU A 236 10.81 -25.22 3.25
CA LEU A 236 10.90 -26.53 2.62
C LEU A 236 9.69 -27.39 3.02
N PRO A 237 9.20 -28.26 2.11
CA PRO A 237 8.18 -29.24 2.46
C PRO A 237 8.58 -30.04 3.71
N GLY A 238 7.67 -30.14 4.70
CA GLY A 238 7.92 -30.82 5.97
C GLY A 238 8.58 -29.96 7.06
N SER A 239 8.81 -28.66 6.83
CA SER A 239 9.16 -27.74 7.90
C SER A 239 8.06 -27.69 8.98
N LYS A 240 8.45 -27.73 10.25
CA LYS A 240 7.47 -27.58 11.33
C LYS A 240 7.00 -26.11 11.35
N PRO A 241 5.67 -25.89 11.46
CA PRO A 241 5.15 -24.54 11.61
C PRO A 241 5.65 -23.91 12.92
N ALA A 242 6.00 -22.64 12.87
CA ALA A 242 6.20 -21.86 14.09
C ALA A 242 4.82 -21.50 14.67
N LEU A 243 4.66 -21.67 15.99
CA LEU A 243 3.44 -21.25 16.70
C LEU A 243 3.79 -20.05 17.59
N VAL A 244 3.10 -18.94 17.37
CA VAL A 244 3.20 -17.74 18.20
C VAL A 244 1.85 -17.51 18.87
N VAL A 245 1.84 -17.43 20.20
CA VAL A 245 0.64 -17.16 21.00
C VAL A 245 0.82 -15.80 21.68
N GLN A 246 -0.11 -14.89 21.45
CA GLN A 246 -0.14 -13.58 22.07
C GLN A 246 -1.38 -13.45 22.93
N PRO A 247 -1.23 -13.35 24.27
CA PRO A 247 -2.37 -13.08 25.15
C PRO A 247 -2.89 -11.66 24.97
N GLY A 248 -4.20 -11.50 25.15
CA GLY A 248 -4.87 -10.20 25.09
C GLY A 248 -6.20 -10.21 25.85
N PRO A 249 -6.82 -9.05 26.04
CA PRO A 249 -8.05 -8.91 26.81
C PRO A 249 -9.32 -9.23 26.00
N TRP A 250 -9.20 -9.97 24.91
CA TRP A 250 -10.31 -10.30 24.02
C TRP A 250 -11.01 -11.60 24.45
N ASN A 251 -12.31 -11.67 24.18
CA ASN A 251 -13.15 -12.83 24.48
C ASN A 251 -13.21 -13.85 23.33
N LYS A 252 -12.53 -13.58 22.21
CA LYS A 252 -12.41 -14.46 21.05
C LYS A 252 -10.93 -14.78 20.78
N VAL A 253 -10.70 -15.85 20.05
CA VAL A 253 -9.39 -16.19 19.49
C VAL A 253 -9.34 -15.71 18.05
N TYR A 254 -8.30 -14.96 17.73
CA TYR A 254 -7.95 -14.54 16.38
C TYR A 254 -6.79 -15.40 15.91
N LEU A 255 -7.06 -16.29 14.97
CA LEU A 255 -6.10 -17.25 14.46
C LEU A 255 -5.69 -16.86 13.04
N ALA A 256 -4.39 -16.92 12.77
CA ALA A 256 -3.88 -16.82 11.40
C ALA A 256 -2.83 -17.89 11.14
N ALA A 257 -2.87 -18.45 9.94
CA ALA A 257 -1.83 -19.33 9.42
C ALA A 257 -1.35 -18.77 8.08
N ALA A 258 -0.03 -18.78 7.86
CA ALA A 258 0.54 -18.26 6.63
C ALA A 258 1.67 -19.14 6.11
N LEU A 259 1.81 -19.12 4.78
CA LEU A 259 2.95 -19.70 4.05
C LEU A 259 3.55 -18.60 3.19
N PRO A 260 4.87 -18.40 3.16
CA PRO A 260 5.50 -17.51 2.19
C PRO A 260 5.30 -18.08 0.78
N VAL A 261 5.00 -17.17 -0.15
CA VAL A 261 4.74 -17.48 -1.55
C VAL A 261 5.47 -16.50 -2.47
N PRO A 262 5.63 -16.79 -3.76
CA PRO A 262 6.20 -15.83 -4.70
C PRO A 262 5.42 -14.51 -4.73
N GLY A 263 6.15 -13.41 -4.97
CA GLY A 263 5.56 -12.06 -5.07
C GLY A 263 4.79 -11.82 -6.37
N SER A 264 4.25 -10.61 -6.50
CA SER A 264 3.41 -10.19 -7.63
C SER A 264 4.13 -10.18 -8.98
N SER A 265 5.46 -10.13 -8.98
CA SER A 265 6.28 -10.28 -10.19
C SER A 265 6.24 -11.69 -10.78
N SER A 266 5.76 -12.69 -10.03
CA SER A 266 5.63 -14.08 -10.49
C SER A 266 4.25 -14.32 -11.12
N TYR A 267 4.23 -15.07 -12.23
CA TYR A 267 2.98 -15.52 -12.85
C TYR A 267 2.13 -16.42 -11.91
N GLN A 268 2.74 -17.01 -10.90
CA GLN A 268 2.04 -17.84 -9.91
C GLN A 268 1.13 -17.00 -8.98
N SER A 269 1.38 -15.70 -8.83
CA SER A 269 0.57 -14.84 -7.96
C SER A 269 -0.89 -14.83 -8.37
N ALA A 270 -1.20 -14.68 -9.66
CA ALA A 270 -2.57 -14.74 -10.16
C ALA A 270 -3.27 -16.09 -9.89
N THR A 271 -2.53 -17.20 -9.95
CA THR A 271 -3.06 -18.52 -9.60
C THR A 271 -3.39 -18.62 -8.12
N LEU A 272 -2.53 -18.05 -7.26
CA LEU A 272 -2.75 -18.00 -5.82
C LEU A 272 -3.94 -17.10 -5.45
N ASP A 273 -4.16 -16.00 -6.18
CA ASP A 273 -5.34 -15.14 -6.00
C ASP A 273 -6.64 -15.91 -6.27
N VAL A 274 -6.69 -16.66 -7.37
CA VAL A 274 -7.85 -17.51 -7.69
C VAL A 274 -8.04 -18.60 -6.63
N LEU A 275 -6.96 -19.26 -6.20
CA LEU A 275 -7.02 -20.27 -5.15
C LEU A 275 -7.55 -19.68 -3.84
N ALA A 276 -7.03 -18.54 -3.41
CA ALA A 276 -7.46 -17.85 -2.20
C ALA A 276 -8.96 -17.53 -2.26
N TYR A 277 -9.42 -17.01 -3.40
CA TYR A 277 -10.83 -16.69 -3.59
C TYR A 277 -11.74 -17.94 -3.51
N LEU A 278 -11.36 -19.03 -4.14
CA LEU A 278 -12.10 -20.30 -4.10
C LEU A 278 -12.17 -20.88 -2.68
N LEU A 279 -11.09 -20.75 -1.91
CA LEU A 279 -11.01 -21.28 -0.55
C LEU A 279 -11.75 -20.43 0.46
N GLY A 280 -11.59 -19.10 0.44
CA GLY A 280 -12.09 -18.24 1.50
C GLY A 280 -12.39 -16.78 1.10
N GLY A 281 -12.62 -16.50 -0.21
CA GLY A 281 -12.82 -15.14 -0.70
C GLY A 281 -14.21 -14.56 -0.40
N ASP A 282 -15.23 -15.39 -0.23
CA ASP A 282 -16.59 -14.97 0.07
C ASP A 282 -17.40 -16.01 0.85
N ARG A 283 -18.70 -15.71 1.10
CA ARG A 283 -19.62 -16.60 1.83
C ARG A 283 -19.96 -17.90 1.09
N THR A 284 -19.64 -18.01 -0.19
CA THR A 284 -19.89 -19.20 -1.02
C THR A 284 -18.63 -20.04 -1.17
N SER A 285 -17.49 -19.58 -0.67
CA SER A 285 -16.20 -20.27 -0.72
C SER A 285 -16.18 -21.57 0.11
N LEU A 286 -15.24 -22.45 -0.21
CA LEU A 286 -15.14 -23.77 0.39
C LEU A 286 -15.03 -23.70 1.93
N PHE A 287 -14.06 -22.96 2.44
CA PHE A 287 -13.80 -22.89 3.89
C PHE A 287 -14.94 -22.21 4.64
N TYR A 288 -15.55 -21.18 4.03
CA TYR A 288 -16.68 -20.51 4.67
C TYR A 288 -17.88 -21.46 4.82
N LYS A 289 -18.21 -22.24 3.79
CA LYS A 289 -19.26 -23.27 3.86
C LYS A 289 -18.95 -24.32 4.89
N THR A 290 -17.76 -24.92 4.80
CA THR A 290 -17.35 -26.02 5.66
C THR A 290 -17.25 -25.61 7.11
N TYR A 291 -16.43 -24.59 7.43
CA TYR A 291 -16.10 -24.28 8.82
C TYR A 291 -17.13 -23.41 9.51
N LYS A 292 -17.80 -22.50 8.79
CA LYS A 292 -18.82 -21.65 9.41
C LYS A 292 -20.22 -22.27 9.37
N TYR A 293 -20.67 -22.78 8.23
CA TYR A 293 -22.05 -23.24 8.11
C TYR A 293 -22.22 -24.71 8.49
N GLU A 294 -21.37 -25.62 8.02
CA GLU A 294 -21.51 -27.06 8.25
C GLU A 294 -21.02 -27.45 9.63
N HIS A 295 -19.78 -27.11 9.98
CA HIS A 295 -19.16 -27.50 11.25
C HIS A 295 -19.34 -26.48 12.38
N GLN A 296 -19.72 -25.24 12.09
CA GLN A 296 -19.92 -24.16 13.07
C GLN A 296 -18.72 -23.94 14.00
N LEU A 297 -17.51 -24.08 13.47
CA LEU A 297 -16.26 -23.97 14.23
C LEU A 297 -15.74 -22.55 14.30
N VAL A 298 -16.14 -21.66 13.39
CA VAL A 298 -15.63 -20.30 13.29
C VAL A 298 -16.77 -19.28 13.18
N ASP A 299 -16.54 -18.08 13.70
CA ASP A 299 -17.43 -16.93 13.50
C ASP A 299 -17.17 -16.27 12.14
N SER A 300 -15.90 -16.22 11.75
CA SER A 300 -15.47 -15.78 10.42
C SER A 300 -14.23 -16.55 9.98
N ILE A 301 -14.09 -16.71 8.68
CA ILE A 301 -12.89 -17.27 8.04
C ILE A 301 -12.68 -16.60 6.70
N SER A 302 -11.43 -16.30 6.39
CA SER A 302 -11.03 -15.82 5.07
C SER A 302 -9.68 -16.39 4.65
N VAL A 303 -9.49 -16.43 3.33
CA VAL A 303 -8.20 -16.80 2.72
C VAL A 303 -7.81 -15.69 1.76
N SER A 304 -6.57 -15.28 1.81
CA SER A 304 -6.03 -14.23 0.94
C SER A 304 -4.61 -14.55 0.49
N ASN A 305 -4.28 -14.16 -0.73
CA ASN A 305 -2.92 -14.07 -1.20
C ASN A 305 -2.44 -12.63 -0.98
N VAL A 306 -1.62 -12.42 0.05
CA VAL A 306 -1.01 -11.13 0.36
C VAL A 306 0.26 -11.01 -0.48
N SER A 307 0.14 -10.37 -1.65
CA SER A 307 1.22 -10.33 -2.64
C SER A 307 1.93 -8.96 -2.60
N PHE A 308 3.23 -9.00 -2.30
CA PHE A 308 4.15 -7.87 -2.44
C PHE A 308 4.97 -8.04 -3.72
N GLU A 309 5.75 -7.04 -4.10
CA GLU A 309 6.54 -7.08 -5.33
C GLU A 309 7.46 -8.30 -5.39
N ARG A 310 8.18 -8.61 -4.32
CA ARG A 310 9.28 -9.58 -4.30
C ARG A 310 8.97 -10.90 -3.63
N ILE A 311 8.00 -10.92 -2.74
CA ILE A 311 7.55 -12.09 -1.98
C ILE A 311 6.11 -11.85 -1.54
N GLY A 312 5.40 -12.89 -1.17
CA GLY A 312 4.05 -12.79 -0.61
C GLY A 312 3.82 -13.77 0.53
N ALA A 313 2.61 -13.75 1.06
CA ALA A 313 2.12 -14.71 2.04
C ALA A 313 0.72 -15.18 1.65
N PHE A 314 0.54 -16.49 1.60
CA PHE A 314 -0.79 -17.09 1.47
C PHE A 314 -1.35 -17.30 2.88
N VAL A 315 -2.43 -16.60 3.20
CA VAL A 315 -2.90 -16.41 4.56
C VAL A 315 -4.31 -16.96 4.74
N VAL A 316 -4.51 -17.74 5.80
CA VAL A 316 -5.82 -18.14 6.31
C VAL A 316 -6.03 -17.42 7.64
N THR A 317 -7.13 -16.69 7.79
CA THR A 317 -7.52 -16.06 9.07
C THR A 317 -8.85 -16.58 9.55
N ALA A 318 -9.01 -16.74 10.87
CA ALA A 318 -10.27 -17.14 11.47
C ALA A 318 -10.48 -16.45 12.82
N GLU A 319 -11.75 -16.14 13.14
CA GLU A 319 -12.21 -15.71 14.46
C GLU A 319 -13.12 -16.82 15.03
N LEU A 320 -12.84 -17.25 16.27
CA LEU A 320 -13.54 -18.38 16.87
C LEU A 320 -13.49 -18.35 18.39
N ASP A 321 -14.31 -19.19 19.01
CA ASP A 321 -14.27 -19.42 20.46
C ASP A 321 -13.06 -20.28 20.85
N ALA A 322 -12.57 -20.12 22.07
CA ALA A 322 -11.36 -20.79 22.53
C ALA A 322 -11.47 -22.33 22.56
N ASP A 323 -12.65 -22.85 22.86
CA ASP A 323 -12.95 -24.29 22.87
C ASP A 323 -13.01 -24.92 21.49
N LYS A 324 -13.13 -24.11 20.43
CA LYS A 324 -13.17 -24.54 19.04
C LYS A 324 -11.80 -24.55 18.33
N VAL A 325 -10.77 -24.03 18.97
CA VAL A 325 -9.43 -23.89 18.35
C VAL A 325 -8.86 -25.26 17.96
N GLU A 326 -8.84 -26.23 18.87
CA GLU A 326 -8.29 -27.56 18.60
C GLU A 326 -9.09 -28.33 17.54
N PRO A 327 -10.44 -28.40 17.61
CA PRO A 327 -11.25 -29.01 16.53
C PRO A 327 -11.05 -28.34 15.17
N PHE A 328 -10.99 -27.00 15.13
CA PHE A 328 -10.77 -26.26 13.89
C PHE A 328 -9.39 -26.56 13.32
N TRP A 329 -8.32 -26.44 14.12
CA TRP A 329 -6.96 -26.69 13.67
C TRP A 329 -6.75 -28.11 13.15
N THR A 330 -7.27 -29.11 13.87
CA THR A 330 -7.21 -30.52 13.45
C THR A 330 -7.95 -30.78 12.13
N SER A 331 -9.03 -30.04 11.89
CA SER A 331 -9.80 -30.18 10.64
C SER A 331 -9.17 -29.42 9.45
N LEU A 332 -8.35 -28.38 9.72
CA LEU A 332 -7.68 -27.57 8.71
C LEU A 332 -6.38 -28.24 8.20
N THR A 333 -5.70 -28.99 9.06
CA THR A 333 -4.39 -29.64 8.78
C THR A 333 -4.54 -31.11 8.47
#